data_03a31168bcb519bc098c49307cf544db
#
_entry.id   03a31168bcb519bc098c49307cf544db
#
_cell.length_a   1.000
_cell.length_b   1.000
_cell.length_c   1.000
_cell.angle_alpha   90.00
_cell.angle_beta   90.00
_cell.angle_gamma   90.00
#
_symmetry.space_group_name_H-M   'P 1'
#
loop_
_entity.id
_entity.type
_entity.pdbx_description
1 polymer ?
#
loop_
_entity_poly.entity_id
_entity_poly.type
_entity_poly.pdbx_seq_one_letter_code
_entity_poly.pdbx_strand_id
1 'polypeptide(L)'
;MQDKNCNFPLIGDIAPKFVANTTNGQIKFPDDYRGHWVILFSHPMDFTPVCTTEFLSFQSMLKEFQKLNTEILGLSVGALSSHLAWFRSIHDEINFKDWKNVNIEFPVIADMDLHIAKLYGMIHPNTSDTKTVRAVFIIDPRGIIRTILYYPQTTGRNIKEISRILVALQTTDMFSVSTPSDWMPGMPVIEPSPQTTKDMNKRIKNKDKNIDVQSWYLTFRELPESKIFEKISKKN
;
A
#
# COMPACT_ATOMS: atom_id res chain seq x y z
N MET A 1 -16.32 -29.08 -4.34
CA MET A 1 -15.02 -29.39 -3.71
C MET A 1 -14.13 -28.20 -3.95
N GLN A 2 -13.83 -27.42 -2.91
CA GLN A 2 -12.86 -26.32 -3.01
C GLN A 2 -11.48 -26.96 -3.18
N ASP A 3 -10.76 -26.56 -4.23
CA ASP A 3 -9.38 -26.93 -4.44
C ASP A 3 -8.55 -26.42 -3.23
N LYS A 4 -8.05 -27.37 -2.43
CA LYS A 4 -7.36 -27.10 -1.14
C LYS A 4 -5.94 -26.53 -1.28
N ASN A 5 -5.53 -26.06 -2.47
CA ASN A 5 -4.17 -25.59 -2.75
C ASN A 5 -4.10 -24.22 -3.46
N CYS A 6 -4.99 -23.30 -3.19
CA CYS A 6 -4.73 -21.90 -3.56
C CYS A 6 -3.80 -21.27 -2.51
N ASN A 7 -2.50 -21.40 -2.73
CA ASN A 7 -1.49 -20.67 -1.97
C ASN A 7 -1.47 -19.20 -2.46
N PHE A 8 -2.35 -18.38 -1.92
CA PHE A 8 -2.26 -16.92 -2.09
C PHE A 8 -1.10 -16.39 -1.26
N PRO A 9 -0.41 -15.35 -1.73
CA PRO A 9 0.68 -14.75 -0.97
C PRO A 9 0.17 -14.13 0.33
N LEU A 10 0.93 -14.31 1.40
CA LEU A 10 0.64 -13.82 2.73
C LEU A 10 1.60 -12.68 3.12
N ILE A 11 1.29 -12.01 4.23
CA ILE A 11 2.20 -11.02 4.83
C ILE A 11 3.50 -11.74 5.24
N GLY A 12 4.65 -11.21 4.79
CA GLY A 12 5.97 -11.79 4.99
C GLY A 12 6.49 -12.59 3.78
N ASP A 13 5.63 -12.97 2.85
CA ASP A 13 6.05 -13.67 1.64
C ASP A 13 6.73 -12.72 0.65
N ILE A 14 7.58 -13.30 -0.20
CA ILE A 14 8.09 -12.62 -1.38
C ILE A 14 6.92 -12.46 -2.37
N ALA A 15 6.72 -11.26 -2.89
CA ALA A 15 5.70 -10.98 -3.88
C ALA A 15 5.89 -11.87 -5.12
N PRO A 16 4.87 -12.62 -5.55
CA PRO A 16 4.94 -13.49 -6.71
C PRO A 16 5.38 -12.74 -7.97
N LYS A 17 6.30 -13.35 -8.71
CA LYS A 17 6.85 -12.78 -9.94
C LYS A 17 5.87 -12.92 -11.10
N PHE A 18 5.80 -11.88 -11.92
CA PHE A 18 5.10 -11.90 -13.20
C PHE A 18 5.72 -10.93 -14.22
N VAL A 19 5.36 -11.11 -15.48
CA VAL A 19 5.61 -10.16 -16.56
C VAL A 19 4.26 -9.71 -17.09
N ALA A 20 4.04 -8.41 -17.26
CA ALA A 20 2.76 -7.88 -17.69
C ALA A 20 2.91 -6.65 -18.59
N ASN A 21 1.93 -6.46 -19.47
CA ASN A 21 1.77 -5.22 -20.22
C ASN A 21 0.96 -4.24 -19.39
N THR A 22 1.43 -3.00 -19.31
CA THR A 22 0.76 -1.90 -18.62
C THR A 22 0.51 -0.72 -19.55
N THR A 23 -0.24 0.25 -19.10
CA THR A 23 -0.45 1.52 -19.83
C THR A 23 0.86 2.28 -20.12
N ASN A 24 1.94 1.97 -19.38
CA ASN A 24 3.25 2.63 -19.52
C ASN A 24 4.33 1.70 -20.08
N GLY A 25 3.95 0.56 -20.67
CA GLY A 25 4.86 -0.43 -21.25
C GLY A 25 4.88 -1.74 -20.47
N GLN A 26 5.76 -2.67 -20.88
CA GLN A 26 5.91 -3.96 -20.23
C GLN A 26 6.76 -3.84 -18.95
N ILE A 27 6.38 -4.56 -17.91
CA ILE A 27 7.08 -4.62 -16.63
C ILE A 27 7.41 -6.06 -16.24
N LYS A 28 8.47 -6.22 -15.44
CA LYS A 28 8.86 -7.47 -14.75
C LYS A 28 8.75 -7.23 -13.25
N PHE A 29 7.69 -7.72 -12.64
CA PHE A 29 7.43 -7.50 -11.22
C PHE A 29 7.96 -8.67 -10.37
N PRO A 30 8.56 -8.43 -9.22
CA PRO A 30 8.91 -7.15 -8.59
C PRO A 30 10.30 -6.61 -9.00
N ASP A 31 10.95 -7.23 -9.97
CA ASP A 31 12.37 -6.97 -10.28
C ASP A 31 12.61 -5.52 -10.76
N ASP A 32 11.71 -4.94 -11.57
CA ASP A 32 11.82 -3.55 -12.03
C ASP A 32 11.54 -2.50 -10.93
N TYR A 33 11.00 -2.93 -9.79
CA TYR A 33 10.63 -2.08 -8.64
C TYR A 33 11.56 -2.25 -7.44
N ARG A 34 12.67 -2.99 -7.59
CA ARG A 34 13.65 -3.18 -6.50
C ARG A 34 14.18 -1.84 -6.01
N GLY A 35 14.24 -1.68 -4.68
CA GLY A 35 14.65 -0.43 -4.05
C GLY A 35 13.50 0.52 -3.75
N HIS A 36 12.31 0.30 -4.30
CA HIS A 36 11.11 1.10 -4.06
C HIS A 36 10.06 0.32 -3.28
N TRP A 37 9.27 1.01 -2.49
CA TRP A 37 8.00 0.49 -2.02
C TRP A 37 7.02 0.46 -3.19
N VAL A 38 6.10 -0.51 -3.18
CA VAL A 38 5.06 -0.62 -4.21
C VAL A 38 3.69 -0.76 -3.55
N ILE A 39 2.74 0.02 -4.05
CA ILE A 39 1.32 -0.17 -3.80
C ILE A 39 0.73 -0.82 -5.04
N LEU A 40 0.62 -2.16 -5.03
CA LEU A 40 -0.10 -2.91 -6.05
C LEU A 40 -1.57 -2.99 -5.65
N PHE A 41 -2.46 -2.44 -6.46
CA PHE A 41 -3.88 -2.45 -6.17
C PHE A 41 -4.71 -2.95 -7.36
N SER A 42 -5.80 -3.68 -7.09
CA SER A 42 -6.76 -4.09 -8.11
C SER A 42 -8.03 -3.24 -8.08
N HIS A 43 -8.67 -3.10 -9.24
CA HIS A 43 -9.99 -2.53 -9.38
C HIS A 43 -10.89 -3.43 -10.26
N PRO A 44 -12.21 -3.50 -9.99
CA PRO A 44 -13.09 -4.44 -10.65
C PRO A 44 -13.24 -4.23 -12.14
N MET A 45 -13.34 -2.98 -12.62
CA MET A 45 -13.60 -2.66 -14.02
C MET A 45 -13.43 -1.18 -14.32
N ASP A 46 -12.95 -0.86 -15.53
CA ASP A 46 -12.92 0.49 -16.08
C ASP A 46 -14.34 1.07 -16.25
N PHE A 47 -14.45 2.36 -16.44
CA PHE A 47 -15.69 3.09 -16.65
C PHE A 47 -16.75 2.87 -15.56
N THR A 48 -16.31 2.67 -14.30
CA THR A 48 -17.22 2.52 -13.16
C THR A 48 -17.03 3.66 -12.16
N PRO A 49 -18.12 4.11 -11.49
CA PRO A 49 -18.07 5.31 -10.65
C PRO A 49 -17.05 5.21 -9.50
N VAL A 50 -17.07 4.13 -8.73
CA VAL A 50 -16.18 3.96 -7.58
C VAL A 50 -14.73 3.85 -8.02
N CYS A 51 -14.43 3.10 -9.09
CA CYS A 51 -13.06 2.99 -9.61
C CYS A 51 -12.54 4.34 -10.09
N THR A 52 -13.38 5.14 -10.77
CA THR A 52 -13.02 6.49 -11.21
C THR A 52 -12.62 7.38 -10.04
N THR A 53 -13.40 7.39 -8.96
CA THR A 53 -13.06 8.19 -7.77
C THR A 53 -11.77 7.71 -7.09
N GLU A 54 -11.50 6.41 -7.08
CA GLU A 54 -10.26 5.86 -6.53
C GLU A 54 -9.03 6.27 -7.37
N PHE A 55 -9.13 6.19 -8.71
CA PHE A 55 -8.03 6.59 -9.59
C PHE A 55 -7.70 8.07 -9.47
N LEU A 56 -8.71 8.93 -9.38
CA LEU A 56 -8.54 10.35 -9.13
C LEU A 56 -7.87 10.61 -7.77
N SER A 57 -8.27 9.88 -6.73
CA SER A 57 -7.66 9.97 -5.40
C SER A 57 -6.21 9.48 -5.39
N PHE A 58 -5.89 8.36 -6.04
CA PHE A 58 -4.52 7.87 -6.16
C PHE A 58 -3.66 8.88 -6.93
N GLN A 59 -4.16 9.41 -8.04
CA GLN A 59 -3.44 10.41 -8.83
C GLN A 59 -3.18 11.69 -8.05
N SER A 60 -4.15 12.16 -7.26
CA SER A 60 -3.97 13.35 -6.42
C SER A 60 -2.88 13.19 -5.37
N MET A 61 -2.62 11.95 -4.92
CA MET A 61 -1.59 11.63 -3.93
C MET A 61 -0.31 11.07 -4.54
N LEU A 62 -0.21 10.95 -5.88
CA LEU A 62 0.93 10.31 -6.54
C LEU A 62 2.27 10.94 -6.13
N LYS A 63 2.35 12.27 -6.12
CA LYS A 63 3.57 12.99 -5.72
C LYS A 63 3.95 12.78 -4.25
N GLU A 64 2.97 12.55 -3.38
CA GLU A 64 3.22 12.22 -1.97
C GLU A 64 3.79 10.82 -1.85
N PHE A 65 3.23 9.85 -2.56
CA PHE A 65 3.78 8.49 -2.61
C PHE A 65 5.20 8.45 -3.18
N GLN A 66 5.47 9.21 -4.24
CA GLN A 66 6.82 9.32 -4.80
C GLN A 66 7.84 9.89 -3.79
N LYS A 67 7.46 10.91 -3.00
CA LYS A 67 8.30 11.40 -1.89
C LYS A 67 8.56 10.36 -0.80
N LEU A 68 7.69 9.37 -0.69
CA LEU A 68 7.84 8.21 0.20
C LEU A 68 8.58 7.04 -0.46
N ASN A 69 9.28 7.27 -1.58
CA ASN A 69 9.95 6.23 -2.38
C ASN A 69 8.99 5.09 -2.76
N THR A 70 7.78 5.44 -3.20
CA THR A 70 6.71 4.47 -3.42
C THR A 70 6.12 4.62 -4.81
N GLU A 71 6.08 3.51 -5.54
CA GLU A 71 5.45 3.40 -6.85
C GLU A 71 4.02 2.86 -6.70
N ILE A 72 3.12 3.35 -7.54
CA ILE A 72 1.73 2.87 -7.62
C ILE A 72 1.58 2.01 -8.86
N LEU A 73 0.97 0.85 -8.71
CA LEU A 73 0.70 -0.09 -9.79
C LEU A 73 -0.74 -0.58 -9.70
N GLY A 74 -1.56 -0.17 -10.67
CA GLY A 74 -2.95 -0.64 -10.79
C GLY A 74 -3.03 -1.97 -11.54
N LEU A 75 -4.12 -2.72 -11.31
CA LEU A 75 -4.42 -3.96 -12.02
C LEU A 75 -5.92 -4.09 -12.24
N SER A 76 -6.34 -4.47 -13.43
CA SER A 76 -7.66 -5.04 -13.67
C SER A 76 -7.64 -6.06 -14.79
N VAL A 77 -8.77 -6.77 -14.93
CA VAL A 77 -8.98 -7.78 -15.98
C VAL A 77 -9.37 -7.18 -17.34
N GLY A 78 -9.32 -5.86 -17.46
CA GLY A 78 -9.59 -5.12 -18.70
C GLY A 78 -8.46 -5.19 -19.72
N ALA A 79 -8.80 -4.94 -20.98
CA ALA A 79 -7.81 -4.79 -22.05
C ALA A 79 -7.06 -3.45 -21.92
N LEU A 80 -5.82 -3.40 -22.42
CA LEU A 80 -5.01 -2.18 -22.42
C LEU A 80 -5.71 -1.01 -23.12
N SER A 81 -6.39 -1.28 -24.24
CA SER A 81 -7.17 -0.27 -24.98
C SER A 81 -8.32 0.30 -24.15
N SER A 82 -8.94 -0.53 -23.27
CA SER A 82 -9.97 -0.07 -22.35
C SER A 82 -9.40 0.89 -21.31
N HIS A 83 -8.26 0.57 -20.70
CA HIS A 83 -7.59 1.45 -19.74
C HIS A 83 -7.25 2.81 -20.35
N LEU A 84 -6.66 2.81 -21.56
CA LEU A 84 -6.28 4.04 -22.28
C LEU A 84 -7.52 4.89 -22.63
N ALA A 85 -8.58 4.26 -23.12
CA ALA A 85 -9.84 4.94 -23.42
C ALA A 85 -10.49 5.53 -22.15
N TRP A 86 -10.45 4.78 -21.04
CA TRP A 86 -10.96 5.25 -19.76
C TRP A 86 -10.16 6.42 -19.20
N PHE A 87 -8.82 6.41 -19.28
CA PHE A 87 -7.98 7.53 -18.86
C PHE A 87 -8.31 8.80 -19.63
N ARG A 88 -8.55 8.65 -20.95
CA ARG A 88 -8.98 9.77 -21.77
C ARG A 88 -10.35 10.30 -21.33
N SER A 89 -11.32 9.43 -21.07
CA SER A 89 -12.64 9.84 -20.55
C SER A 89 -12.52 10.53 -19.19
N ILE A 90 -11.66 10.03 -18.27
CA ILE A 90 -11.37 10.72 -17.00
C ILE A 90 -10.86 12.13 -17.23
N HIS A 91 -9.91 12.30 -18.15
CA HIS A 91 -9.34 13.61 -18.46
C HIS A 91 -10.38 14.56 -19.12
N ASP A 92 -11.10 14.08 -20.13
CA ASP A 92 -11.92 14.93 -20.98
C ASP A 92 -13.31 15.24 -20.37
N GLU A 93 -13.87 14.30 -19.59
CA GLU A 93 -15.27 14.35 -19.16
C GLU A 93 -15.47 14.61 -17.67
N ILE A 94 -14.50 14.21 -16.80
CA ILE A 94 -14.67 14.36 -15.35
C ILE A 94 -14.35 15.78 -14.91
N ASN A 95 -15.37 16.44 -14.35
CA ASN A 95 -15.26 17.77 -13.80
C ASN A 95 -16.02 17.83 -12.46
N PHE A 96 -15.34 17.47 -11.38
CA PHE A 96 -15.93 17.43 -10.05
C PHE A 96 -14.96 17.93 -8.99
N LYS A 97 -15.28 19.01 -8.29
CA LYS A 97 -14.41 19.67 -7.31
C LYS A 97 -13.06 20.04 -7.93
N ASP A 98 -11.98 19.54 -7.33
CA ASP A 98 -10.61 19.79 -7.80
C ASP A 98 -10.16 18.82 -8.91
N TRP A 99 -11.01 17.87 -9.30
CA TRP A 99 -10.73 16.88 -10.35
C TRP A 99 -11.18 17.40 -11.70
N LYS A 100 -10.26 18.06 -12.39
CA LYS A 100 -10.45 18.58 -13.76
C LYS A 100 -9.23 18.29 -14.61
N ASN A 101 -9.42 17.79 -15.82
CA ASN A 101 -8.35 17.49 -16.76
C ASN A 101 -7.24 16.63 -16.11
N VAL A 102 -7.63 15.63 -15.33
CA VAL A 102 -6.69 14.78 -14.59
C VAL A 102 -6.10 13.73 -15.52
N ASN A 103 -4.78 13.72 -15.66
CA ASN A 103 -4.06 12.63 -16.31
C ASN A 103 -3.71 11.56 -15.28
N ILE A 104 -4.03 10.30 -15.57
CA ILE A 104 -3.56 9.16 -14.79
C ILE A 104 -2.16 8.80 -15.27
N GLU A 105 -1.17 8.96 -14.38
CA GLU A 105 0.26 8.81 -14.71
C GLU A 105 0.85 7.48 -14.25
N PHE A 106 0.25 6.85 -13.24
CA PHE A 106 0.72 5.55 -12.76
C PHE A 106 0.30 4.41 -13.70
N PRO A 107 1.15 3.36 -13.86
CA PRO A 107 0.86 2.25 -14.75
C PRO A 107 -0.31 1.39 -14.26
N VAL A 108 -1.08 0.84 -15.21
CA VAL A 108 -2.17 -0.12 -14.95
C VAL A 108 -1.97 -1.37 -15.78
N ILE A 109 -1.95 -2.51 -15.11
CA ILE A 109 -1.78 -3.84 -15.70
C ILE A 109 -3.08 -4.28 -16.36
N ALA A 110 -2.97 -4.78 -17.60
CA ALA A 110 -4.05 -5.44 -18.34
C ALA A 110 -3.95 -6.96 -18.15
N ASP A 111 -4.66 -7.50 -17.14
CA ASP A 111 -4.64 -8.92 -16.75
C ASP A 111 -5.87 -9.66 -17.34
N MET A 112 -5.96 -9.70 -18.67
CA MET A 112 -7.13 -10.22 -19.40
C MET A 112 -7.41 -11.71 -19.15
N ASP A 113 -6.38 -12.49 -18.85
CA ASP A 113 -6.47 -13.93 -18.58
C ASP A 113 -6.64 -14.27 -17.09
N LEU A 114 -6.76 -13.25 -16.23
CA LEU A 114 -6.89 -13.39 -14.78
C LEU A 114 -5.68 -14.07 -14.11
N HIS A 115 -4.57 -14.17 -14.80
CA HIS A 115 -3.39 -14.87 -14.29
C HIS A 115 -2.85 -14.21 -13.01
N ILE A 116 -2.59 -12.90 -13.07
CA ILE A 116 -2.01 -12.16 -11.94
C ILE A 116 -3.06 -12.00 -10.83
N ALA A 117 -4.30 -11.70 -11.20
CA ALA A 117 -5.39 -11.58 -10.24
C ALA A 117 -5.61 -12.87 -9.42
N LYS A 118 -5.52 -14.04 -10.05
CA LYS A 118 -5.57 -15.34 -9.37
C LYS A 118 -4.32 -15.61 -8.53
N LEU A 119 -3.14 -15.31 -9.08
CA LEU A 119 -1.85 -15.49 -8.41
C LEU A 119 -1.79 -14.72 -7.08
N TYR A 120 -2.39 -13.53 -7.03
CA TYR A 120 -2.45 -12.67 -5.84
C TYR A 120 -3.73 -12.83 -5.00
N GLY A 121 -4.62 -13.77 -5.34
CA GLY A 121 -5.86 -13.98 -4.59
C GLY A 121 -6.85 -12.80 -4.67
N MET A 122 -6.84 -12.07 -5.79
CA MET A 122 -7.74 -10.92 -5.99
C MET A 122 -9.12 -11.33 -6.56
N ILE A 123 -9.29 -12.59 -6.94
CA ILE A 123 -10.55 -13.15 -7.40
C ILE A 123 -11.23 -13.86 -6.24
N HIS A 124 -12.40 -13.38 -5.85
CA HIS A 124 -13.23 -13.97 -4.80
C HIS A 124 -14.49 -14.55 -5.42
N PRO A 125 -14.60 -15.88 -5.66
CA PRO A 125 -15.68 -16.50 -6.42
C PRO A 125 -17.09 -16.20 -5.89
N ASN A 126 -17.25 -16.07 -4.58
CA ASN A 126 -18.54 -15.70 -3.97
C ASN A 126 -18.95 -14.24 -4.23
N THR A 127 -18.03 -13.39 -4.74
CA THR A 127 -18.30 -12.01 -5.14
C THR A 127 -18.35 -11.89 -6.66
N SER A 128 -17.36 -12.43 -7.35
CA SER A 128 -17.27 -12.51 -8.82
C SER A 128 -16.11 -13.45 -9.19
N ASP A 129 -16.32 -14.25 -10.21
CA ASP A 129 -15.31 -15.13 -10.81
C ASP A 129 -14.57 -14.49 -12.00
N THR A 130 -15.07 -13.34 -12.48
CA THR A 130 -14.57 -12.62 -13.67
C THR A 130 -14.05 -11.21 -13.37
N LYS A 131 -14.16 -10.73 -12.13
CA LYS A 131 -13.71 -9.40 -11.71
C LYS A 131 -12.96 -9.49 -10.39
N THR A 132 -11.95 -8.64 -10.23
CA THR A 132 -11.24 -8.54 -8.96
C THR A 132 -12.09 -7.87 -7.89
N VAL A 133 -11.81 -8.19 -6.64
CA VAL A 133 -12.16 -7.32 -5.50
C VAL A 133 -11.22 -6.11 -5.47
N ARG A 134 -11.46 -5.15 -4.59
CA ARG A 134 -10.53 -4.01 -4.39
C ARG A 134 -9.44 -4.40 -3.41
N ALA A 135 -8.42 -5.10 -3.92
CA ALA A 135 -7.24 -5.47 -3.13
C ALA A 135 -6.20 -4.35 -3.11
N VAL A 136 -5.40 -4.31 -2.06
CA VAL A 136 -4.17 -3.50 -1.95
C VAL A 136 -3.10 -4.37 -1.32
N PHE A 137 -1.94 -4.42 -1.96
CA PHE A 137 -0.72 -5.03 -1.43
C PHE A 137 0.33 -3.93 -1.27
N ILE A 138 0.82 -3.73 -0.06
CA ILE A 138 1.97 -2.85 0.20
C ILE A 138 3.20 -3.74 0.28
N ILE A 139 4.14 -3.51 -0.62
CA ILE A 139 5.33 -4.35 -0.83
C ILE A 139 6.58 -3.52 -0.57
N ASP A 140 7.52 -4.04 0.20
CA ASP A 140 8.74 -3.32 0.57
C ASP A 140 9.81 -3.34 -0.54
N PRO A 141 10.88 -2.54 -0.42
CA PRO A 141 11.95 -2.46 -1.44
C PRO A 141 12.69 -3.78 -1.72
N ARG A 142 12.55 -4.79 -0.87
CA ARG A 142 13.09 -6.14 -1.07
C ARG A 142 12.11 -7.04 -1.81
N GLY A 143 10.88 -6.57 -2.05
CA GLY A 143 9.80 -7.34 -2.65
C GLY A 143 9.02 -8.19 -1.64
N ILE A 144 9.05 -7.86 -0.34
CA ILE A 144 8.28 -8.55 0.69
C ILE A 144 6.91 -7.89 0.87
N ILE A 145 5.85 -8.68 0.89
CA ILE A 145 4.50 -8.20 1.17
C ILE A 145 4.40 -7.84 2.66
N ARG A 146 4.05 -6.58 2.94
CA ARG A 146 4.00 -6.04 4.31
C ARG A 146 2.57 -5.84 4.81
N THR A 147 1.63 -5.58 3.93
CA THR A 147 0.22 -5.38 4.26
C THR A 147 -0.66 -5.81 3.10
N ILE A 148 -1.82 -6.39 3.42
CA ILE A 148 -2.84 -6.78 2.45
C ILE A 148 -4.17 -6.24 2.94
N LEU A 149 -4.92 -5.54 2.07
CA LEU A 149 -6.24 -5.03 2.34
C LEU A 149 -7.21 -5.54 1.27
N TYR A 150 -8.38 -5.96 1.65
CA TYR A 150 -9.45 -6.36 0.75
C TYR A 150 -10.73 -5.58 1.06
N TYR A 151 -11.33 -5.02 0.02
CA TYR A 151 -12.60 -4.30 0.10
C TYR A 151 -13.59 -4.89 -0.90
N PRO A 152 -14.90 -4.89 -0.58
CA PRO A 152 -15.92 -5.28 -1.54
C PRO A 152 -15.98 -4.28 -2.70
N GLN A 153 -16.57 -4.73 -3.82
CA GLN A 153 -16.64 -3.91 -5.04
C GLN A 153 -17.42 -2.60 -4.86
N THR A 154 -18.33 -2.55 -3.89
CA THR A 154 -19.20 -1.39 -3.61
C THR A 154 -18.56 -0.32 -2.74
N THR A 155 -17.44 -0.62 -2.08
CA THR A 155 -16.83 0.29 -1.08
C THR A 155 -15.51 0.81 -1.59
N GLY A 156 -15.43 2.12 -1.87
CA GLY A 156 -14.18 2.81 -2.24
C GLY A 156 -13.18 2.84 -1.08
N ARG A 157 -11.90 2.72 -1.41
CA ARG A 157 -10.79 2.71 -0.45
C ARG A 157 -10.48 4.12 0.06
N ASN A 158 -10.02 4.20 1.30
CA ASN A 158 -9.46 5.43 1.83
C ASN A 158 -7.95 5.49 1.50
N ILE A 159 -7.59 6.30 0.49
CA ILE A 159 -6.20 6.40 0.01
C ILE A 159 -5.28 7.04 1.06
N LYS A 160 -5.80 7.94 1.90
CA LYS A 160 -5.06 8.50 3.04
C LYS A 160 -4.70 7.44 4.07
N GLU A 161 -5.59 6.47 4.31
CA GLU A 161 -5.30 5.33 5.20
C GLU A 161 -4.21 4.42 4.61
N ILE A 162 -4.21 4.19 3.30
CA ILE A 162 -3.13 3.45 2.62
C ILE A 162 -1.78 4.18 2.80
N SER A 163 -1.77 5.51 2.65
CA SER A 163 -0.58 6.33 2.92
C SER A 163 -0.16 6.26 4.39
N ARG A 164 -1.11 6.34 5.33
CA ARG A 164 -0.83 6.20 6.77
C ARG A 164 -0.16 4.86 7.10
N ILE A 165 -0.70 3.76 6.55
CA ILE A 165 -0.12 2.41 6.75
C ILE A 165 1.31 2.35 6.18
N LEU A 166 1.53 2.90 4.98
CA LEU A 166 2.86 2.95 4.36
C LEU A 166 3.86 3.69 5.25
N VAL A 167 3.51 4.89 5.73
CA VAL A 167 4.39 5.67 6.63
C VAL A 167 4.62 4.94 7.95
N ALA A 168 3.61 4.25 8.50
CA ALA A 168 3.77 3.44 9.70
C ALA A 168 4.79 2.30 9.48
N LEU A 169 4.70 1.57 8.36
CA LEU A 169 5.65 0.52 8.01
C LEU A 169 7.07 1.05 7.84
N GLN A 170 7.23 2.17 7.14
CA GLN A 170 8.54 2.82 6.97
C GLN A 170 9.10 3.28 8.31
N THR A 171 8.26 3.85 9.18
CA THR A 171 8.65 4.29 10.52
C THR A 171 9.12 3.13 11.39
N THR A 172 8.36 2.03 11.42
CA THR A 172 8.73 0.85 12.21
C THR A 172 10.06 0.24 11.75
N ASP A 173 10.30 0.19 10.44
CA ASP A 173 11.55 -0.32 9.87
C ASP A 173 12.76 0.60 10.16
N MET A 174 12.57 1.91 10.05
CA MET A 174 13.68 2.87 10.18
C MET A 174 14.08 3.15 11.62
N PHE A 175 13.15 3.08 12.55
CA PHE A 175 13.38 3.44 13.95
C PHE A 175 13.36 2.24 14.90
N SER A 176 13.11 1.02 14.38
CA SER A 176 13.00 -0.21 15.16
C SER A 176 12.00 -0.08 16.31
N VAL A 177 10.81 0.45 16.00
CA VAL A 177 9.72 0.71 16.94
C VAL A 177 8.44 0.05 16.46
N SER A 178 7.37 0.11 17.27
CA SER A 178 6.01 -0.22 16.84
C SER A 178 5.13 1.02 16.87
N THR A 179 4.09 1.05 16.05
CA THR A 179 3.07 2.10 16.09
C THR A 179 1.87 1.62 16.91
N PRO A 180 1.33 2.44 17.84
CA PRO A 180 0.09 2.10 18.57
C PRO A 180 -1.13 2.10 17.63
N SER A 181 -2.29 1.70 18.18
CA SER A 181 -3.58 1.87 17.50
C SER A 181 -3.81 3.34 17.14
N ASP A 182 -4.48 3.58 16.01
CA ASP A 182 -4.83 4.92 15.51
C ASP A 182 -3.64 5.88 15.30
N TRP A 183 -2.43 5.35 15.24
CA TRP A 183 -1.21 6.14 15.10
C TRP A 183 -1.22 6.96 13.80
N MET A 184 -0.82 8.22 13.94
CA MET A 184 -0.53 9.14 12.83
C MET A 184 0.91 9.64 12.93
N PRO A 185 1.56 10.00 11.81
CA PRO A 185 2.90 10.60 11.85
C PRO A 185 2.97 11.77 12.83
N GLY A 186 4.00 11.78 13.69
CA GLY A 186 4.17 12.75 14.76
C GLY A 186 3.60 12.34 16.11
N MET A 187 2.77 11.31 16.17
CA MET A 187 2.33 10.73 17.45
C MET A 187 3.44 9.84 18.07
N PRO A 188 3.42 9.63 19.39
CA PRO A 188 4.36 8.74 20.05
C PRO A 188 4.36 7.33 19.47
N VAL A 189 5.53 6.69 19.45
CA VAL A 189 5.74 5.30 19.03
C VAL A 189 6.00 4.41 20.24
N ILE A 190 5.83 3.11 20.08
CA ILE A 190 6.06 2.13 21.14
C ILE A 190 7.48 1.57 21.02
N GLU A 191 8.25 1.65 22.09
CA GLU A 191 9.56 1.01 22.21
C GLU A 191 9.42 -0.52 22.28
N PRO A 192 10.32 -1.29 21.66
CA PRO A 192 10.32 -2.75 21.77
C PRO A 192 10.39 -3.20 23.24
N SER A 193 9.63 -4.22 23.59
CA SER A 193 9.63 -4.76 24.95
C SER A 193 10.99 -5.33 25.35
N PRO A 194 11.44 -5.11 26.60
CA PRO A 194 12.67 -5.73 27.11
C PRO A 194 12.63 -7.25 27.04
N GLN A 195 13.76 -7.84 26.69
CA GLN A 195 13.90 -9.30 26.59
C GLN A 195 14.57 -9.93 27.83
N THR A 196 15.07 -9.09 28.76
CA THR A 196 15.70 -9.57 30.01
C THR A 196 15.16 -8.83 31.22
N THR A 197 15.22 -9.47 32.39
CA THR A 197 14.85 -8.84 33.67
C THR A 197 15.70 -7.60 33.97
N LYS A 198 16.96 -7.61 33.56
CA LYS A 198 17.87 -6.47 33.73
C LYS A 198 17.38 -5.25 32.92
N ASP A 199 17.01 -5.46 31.65
CA ASP A 199 16.51 -4.40 30.78
C ASP A 199 15.13 -3.91 31.20
N MET A 200 14.27 -4.81 31.68
CA MET A 200 12.98 -4.47 32.29
C MET A 200 13.18 -3.52 33.48
N ASN A 201 14.07 -3.86 34.42
CA ASN A 201 14.35 -3.03 35.59
C ASN A 201 14.99 -1.68 35.21
N LYS A 202 15.82 -1.66 34.17
CA LYS A 202 16.39 -0.41 33.62
C LYS A 202 15.29 0.48 33.01
N ARG A 203 14.35 -0.12 32.29
CA ARG A 203 13.24 0.62 31.68
C ARG A 203 12.33 1.26 32.70
N ILE A 204 11.92 0.56 33.73
CA ILE A 204 11.08 1.08 34.83
C ILE A 204 11.72 2.30 35.50
N LYS A 205 13.06 2.31 35.58
CA LYS A 205 13.83 3.38 36.22
C LYS A 205 14.21 4.52 35.25
N ASN A 206 13.80 4.43 33.98
CA ASN A 206 14.13 5.44 32.96
C ASN A 206 13.47 6.78 33.31
N LYS A 207 14.26 7.85 33.29
CA LYS A 207 13.84 9.23 33.55
C LYS A 207 14.02 10.15 32.34
N ASP A 208 14.23 9.58 31.14
CA ASP A 208 14.31 10.37 29.91
C ASP A 208 12.97 11.04 29.66
N LYS A 209 12.97 12.36 29.46
CA LYS A 209 11.76 13.16 29.26
C LYS A 209 11.05 12.84 27.92
N ASN A 210 11.74 12.24 26.96
CA ASN A 210 11.17 11.84 25.68
C ASN A 210 10.59 10.42 25.72
N ILE A 211 10.66 9.74 26.87
CA ILE A 211 10.20 8.38 27.06
C ILE A 211 9.16 8.36 28.17
N ASP A 212 7.95 7.96 27.83
CA ASP A 212 6.85 7.79 28.77
C ASP A 212 6.67 6.30 29.10
N VAL A 213 7.03 5.91 30.33
CA VAL A 213 6.98 4.53 30.81
C VAL A 213 5.67 4.28 31.56
N GLN A 214 4.66 3.74 30.89
CA GLN A 214 3.41 3.31 31.52
C GLN A 214 3.59 1.96 32.22
N SER A 215 4.36 1.06 31.63
CA SER A 215 4.76 -0.23 32.17
C SER A 215 6.06 -0.70 31.51
N TRP A 216 6.68 -1.75 32.06
CA TRP A 216 7.89 -2.32 31.47
C TRP A 216 7.68 -2.82 30.02
N TYR A 217 6.45 -3.22 29.66
CA TYR A 217 6.06 -3.69 28.34
C TYR A 217 5.38 -2.62 27.48
N LEU A 218 4.92 -1.52 28.09
CA LEU A 218 4.24 -0.41 27.41
C LEU A 218 5.00 0.89 27.68
N THR A 219 5.82 1.27 26.74
CA THR A 219 6.66 2.46 26.83
C THR A 219 6.54 3.21 25.51
N PHE A 220 6.21 4.48 25.61
CA PHE A 220 6.10 5.38 24.47
C PHE A 220 7.35 6.24 24.36
N ARG A 221 7.70 6.59 23.13
CA ARG A 221 8.76 7.54 22.81
C ARG A 221 8.21 8.58 21.83
N GLU A 222 8.51 9.85 22.15
CA GLU A 222 8.22 10.93 21.23
C GLU A 222 9.03 10.79 19.94
N LEU A 223 8.33 10.86 18.81
CA LEU A 223 8.93 10.80 17.49
C LEU A 223 8.31 11.88 16.59
N PRO A 224 8.91 13.07 16.51
CA PRO A 224 8.38 14.17 15.70
C PRO A 224 8.22 13.78 14.23
N GLU A 225 7.14 14.23 13.61
CA GLU A 225 6.81 14.00 12.20
C GLU A 225 7.97 14.40 11.28
N SER A 226 8.61 15.55 11.55
CA SER A 226 9.74 16.04 10.77
C SER A 226 10.91 15.04 10.72
N LYS A 227 11.21 14.34 11.83
CA LYS A 227 12.25 13.32 11.88
C LYS A 227 11.91 12.09 11.05
N ILE A 228 10.62 11.73 11.00
CA ILE A 228 10.15 10.61 10.19
C ILE A 228 10.41 10.91 8.72
N PHE A 229 9.87 12.02 8.21
CA PHE A 229 9.99 12.38 6.79
C PHE A 229 11.42 12.74 6.37
N GLU A 230 12.21 13.36 7.24
CA GLU A 230 13.65 13.57 6.99
C GLU A 230 14.40 12.25 6.80
N LYS A 231 14.09 11.23 7.61
CA LYS A 231 14.77 9.94 7.49
C LYS A 231 14.30 9.14 6.27
N ILE A 232 13.02 9.25 5.91
CA ILE A 232 12.48 8.66 4.67
C ILE A 232 13.20 9.28 3.46
N SER A 233 13.27 10.63 3.38
CA SER A 233 13.88 11.33 2.25
C SER A 233 15.38 11.11 2.09
N LYS A 234 16.12 10.81 3.15
CA LYS A 234 17.55 10.49 3.10
C LYS A 234 17.85 9.06 2.63
N LYS A 235 16.87 8.17 2.63
CA LYS A 235 17.04 6.78 2.22
C LYS A 235 16.68 6.57 0.73
N ASN A 236 16.07 7.60 0.13
CA ASN A 236 15.76 7.72 -1.29
C ASN A 236 16.95 8.37 -2.02
#